data_7dbd52d818955f4af79c14db503474cf
#
_entry.id   7dbd52d818955f4af79c14db503474cf
#
_cell.length_a   1.000
_cell.length_b   1.000
_cell.length_c   1.000
_cell.angle_alpha   90.00
_cell.angle_beta   90.00
_cell.angle_gamma   90.00
#
_symmetry.space_group_name_H-M   'P 1'
#
loop_
_entity.id
_entity.type
_entity.pdbx_description
1 polymer ?
#
loop_
_entity_poly.entity_id
_entity_poly.type
_entity_poly.pdbx_seq_one_letter_code
_entity_poly.pdbx_strand_id
1 'polypeptide(L)'
;MLPPAQRALLPLLGPAAALGLTLYGGTAIALHVGHRQSVDFDFFIERALDRSRLLKAMPFLGSALVLQDEPDTFTVAVVVDDYPGPPVKVSVFGSITFGRVGEPEVTDDGLLVTASLLDLLGTKLKVMLQRAEAKDYQDIAALLRHGVRLEDGLGAARALYGKAFQPQEALRALTYFEGGDVARLGQADRDLLARTVASAGMVPEVVVRSGTLGAPGAALPLAPFDSGPPTPGGDPHPPEPI
;
A
#
# COMPACT_ATOMS: atom_id res chain seq x y z
N MET A 1 10.77 -4.95 -3.58
CA MET A 1 11.54 -4.90 -2.30
C MET A 1 11.49 -3.50 -1.72
N LEU A 2 11.36 -3.38 -0.40
CA LEU A 2 11.40 -2.08 0.29
C LEU A 2 12.84 -1.59 0.45
N PRO A 3 13.12 -0.30 0.21
CA PRO A 3 14.37 0.34 0.58
C PRO A 3 14.66 0.24 2.09
N PRO A 4 15.91 0.44 2.53
CA PRO A 4 16.28 0.29 3.94
C PRO A 4 15.46 1.13 4.91
N ALA A 5 15.21 2.41 4.61
CA ALA A 5 14.41 3.29 5.45
C ALA A 5 12.98 2.78 5.65
N GLN A 6 12.31 2.31 4.55
CA GLN A 6 10.98 1.74 4.64
C GLN A 6 10.96 0.43 5.46
N ARG A 7 11.99 -0.42 5.33
CA ARG A 7 12.12 -1.63 6.15
C ARG A 7 12.28 -1.31 7.64
N ALA A 8 13.01 -0.27 7.97
CA ALA A 8 13.19 0.17 9.36
C ALA A 8 11.87 0.69 9.97
N LEU A 9 10.95 1.22 9.16
CA LEU A 9 9.64 1.67 9.61
C LEU A 9 8.62 0.55 9.80
N LEU A 10 8.78 -0.62 9.16
CA LEU A 10 7.79 -1.70 9.20
C LEU A 10 7.36 -2.07 10.64
N PRO A 11 8.28 -2.30 11.60
CA PRO A 11 7.89 -2.64 12.98
C PRO A 11 7.05 -1.53 13.64
N LEU A 12 7.34 -0.26 13.34
CA LEU A 12 6.62 0.89 13.88
C LEU A 12 5.22 1.05 13.27
N LEU A 13 5.01 0.49 12.06
CA LEU A 13 3.72 0.48 11.36
C LEU A 13 2.84 -0.73 11.76
N GLY A 14 3.35 -1.69 12.51
CA GLY A 14 2.59 -2.88 12.96
C GLY A 14 1.23 -2.57 13.60
N PRO A 15 1.09 -1.51 14.44
CA PRO A 15 -0.22 -1.13 15.00
C PRO A 15 -1.29 -0.77 13.97
N ALA A 16 -0.94 -0.51 12.70
CA ALA A 16 -1.89 -0.17 11.63
C ALA A 16 -2.96 -1.26 11.45
N ALA A 17 -2.57 -2.54 11.49
CA ALA A 17 -3.48 -3.67 11.36
C ALA A 17 -4.54 -3.70 12.48
N ALA A 18 -4.14 -3.47 13.73
CA ALA A 18 -5.05 -3.40 14.88
C ALA A 18 -5.99 -2.18 14.82
N LEU A 19 -5.60 -1.14 14.10
CA LEU A 19 -6.44 0.00 13.77
C LEU A 19 -7.40 -0.28 12.59
N GLY A 20 -7.35 -1.44 11.95
CA GLY A 20 -8.12 -1.78 10.77
C GLY A 20 -7.64 -1.09 9.49
N LEU A 21 -6.42 -0.56 9.50
CA LEU A 21 -5.82 0.06 8.34
C LEU A 21 -5.30 -1.02 7.38
N THR A 22 -5.61 -0.88 6.10
CA THR A 22 -5.17 -1.78 5.04
C THR A 22 -4.24 -1.04 4.10
N LEU A 23 -3.09 -1.62 3.82
CA LEU A 23 -2.11 -1.05 2.91
C LEU A 23 -2.55 -1.26 1.46
N TYR A 24 -2.57 -0.18 0.71
CA TYR A 24 -2.84 -0.09 -0.72
C TYR A 24 -1.63 0.46 -1.49
N GLY A 25 -1.84 0.83 -2.72
CA GLY A 25 -0.84 1.54 -3.53
C GLY A 25 0.33 0.69 -4.00
N GLY A 26 1.38 1.36 -4.46
CA GLY A 26 2.56 0.71 -5.04
C GLY A 26 3.34 -0.14 -4.05
N THR A 27 3.32 0.22 -2.75
CA THR A 27 4.03 -0.54 -1.71
C THR A 27 3.34 -1.86 -1.42
N ALA A 28 2.01 -1.90 -1.37
CA ALA A 28 1.28 -3.17 -1.25
C ALA A 28 1.63 -4.10 -2.43
N ILE A 29 1.61 -3.60 -3.67
CA ILE A 29 1.98 -4.40 -4.85
C ILE A 29 3.44 -4.85 -4.76
N ALA A 30 4.37 -3.98 -4.35
CA ALA A 30 5.78 -4.34 -4.21
C ALA A 30 6.03 -5.41 -3.14
N LEU A 31 5.24 -5.44 -2.07
CA LEU A 31 5.29 -6.49 -1.05
C LEU A 31 4.80 -7.83 -1.60
N HIS A 32 3.74 -7.85 -2.41
CA HIS A 32 3.23 -9.08 -3.02
C HIS A 32 4.14 -9.63 -4.14
N VAL A 33 4.60 -8.76 -5.06
CA VAL A 33 5.19 -9.24 -6.32
C VAL A 33 6.65 -8.83 -6.54
N GLY A 34 7.21 -7.96 -5.71
CA GLY A 34 8.63 -7.64 -5.72
C GLY A 34 9.18 -6.96 -6.99
N HIS A 35 8.32 -6.33 -7.78
CA HIS A 35 8.61 -5.86 -9.14
C HIS A 35 9.45 -4.58 -9.22
N ARG A 36 9.36 -3.71 -8.23
CA ARG A 36 10.11 -2.45 -8.11
C ARG A 36 10.26 -2.02 -6.67
N GLN A 37 11.11 -1.04 -6.43
CA GLN A 37 11.13 -0.34 -5.14
C GLN A 37 9.92 0.60 -5.03
N SER A 38 9.27 0.62 -3.88
CA SER A 38 8.23 1.56 -3.51
C SER A 38 8.61 2.26 -2.22
N VAL A 39 8.33 3.56 -2.17
CA VAL A 39 8.88 4.46 -1.14
C VAL A 39 7.82 5.03 -0.20
N ASP A 40 6.54 4.90 -0.53
CA ASP A 40 5.43 5.48 0.22
C ASP A 40 4.60 4.37 0.86
N PHE A 41 3.99 4.65 2.01
CA PHE A 41 2.97 3.78 2.61
C PHE A 41 1.62 4.50 2.53
N ASP A 42 0.65 3.89 1.83
CA ASP A 42 -0.70 4.42 1.66
C ASP A 42 -1.70 3.48 2.34
N PHE A 43 -2.17 3.86 3.53
CA PHE A 43 -3.15 3.10 4.31
C PHE A 43 -4.56 3.63 4.09
N PHE A 44 -5.51 2.73 3.93
CA PHE A 44 -6.92 3.02 3.73
C PHE A 44 -7.77 2.41 4.83
N ILE A 45 -8.86 3.09 5.18
CA ILE A 45 -9.88 2.60 6.11
C ILE A 45 -11.25 3.12 5.70
N GLU A 46 -12.29 2.30 5.85
CA GLU A 46 -13.67 2.63 5.44
C GLU A 46 -14.35 3.65 6.35
N ARG A 47 -13.96 3.73 7.61
CA ARG A 47 -14.53 4.70 8.56
C ARG A 47 -13.77 6.02 8.57
N ALA A 48 -14.37 7.03 9.20
CA ALA A 48 -13.71 8.30 9.44
C ALA A 48 -12.39 8.12 10.21
N LEU A 49 -11.40 8.92 9.87
CA LEU A 49 -10.07 8.85 10.45
C LEU A 49 -10.06 9.39 11.88
N ASP A 50 -9.87 8.49 12.85
CA ASP A 50 -9.60 8.87 14.25
C ASP A 50 -8.10 9.16 14.43
N ARG A 51 -7.76 10.44 14.25
CA ARG A 51 -6.37 10.91 14.35
C ARG A 51 -5.78 10.71 15.75
N SER A 52 -6.57 10.94 16.80
CA SER A 52 -6.11 10.78 18.17
C SER A 52 -5.72 9.33 18.45
N ARG A 53 -6.55 8.39 17.99
CA ARG A 53 -6.28 6.96 18.09
C ARG A 53 -5.06 6.55 17.23
N LEU A 54 -4.94 7.12 16.02
CA LEU A 54 -3.81 6.89 15.12
C LEU A 54 -2.49 7.30 15.78
N LEU A 55 -2.40 8.55 16.27
CA LEU A 55 -1.19 9.07 16.90
C LEU A 55 -0.86 8.42 18.24
N LYS A 56 -1.87 7.96 18.99
CA LYS A 56 -1.67 7.17 20.21
C LYS A 56 -1.05 5.80 19.90
N ALA A 57 -1.47 5.14 18.82
CA ALA A 57 -0.97 3.83 18.42
C ALA A 57 0.40 3.92 17.70
N MET A 58 0.64 4.99 16.97
CA MET A 58 1.87 5.24 16.19
C MET A 58 2.43 6.64 16.50
N PRO A 59 3.04 6.85 17.69
CA PRO A 59 3.47 8.18 18.16
C PRO A 59 4.49 8.86 17.26
N PHE A 60 5.32 8.09 16.54
CA PHE A 60 6.32 8.61 15.60
C PHE A 60 5.72 9.45 14.46
N LEU A 61 4.45 9.21 14.09
CA LEU A 61 3.74 10.03 13.11
C LEU A 61 3.49 11.46 13.61
N GLY A 62 3.35 11.63 14.94
CA GLY A 62 3.14 12.94 15.55
C GLY A 62 4.39 13.83 15.60
N SER A 63 5.59 13.24 15.49
CA SER A 63 6.87 13.96 15.41
C SER A 63 7.36 14.18 13.98
N ALA A 64 6.68 13.61 12.98
CA ALA A 64 7.05 13.72 11.57
C ALA A 64 6.57 15.06 10.96
N LEU A 65 7.18 15.42 9.81
CA LEU A 65 6.74 16.59 9.06
C LEU A 65 5.36 16.34 8.43
N VAL A 66 4.37 17.11 8.86
CA VAL A 66 3.01 17.02 8.29
C VAL A 66 3.01 17.62 6.89
N LEU A 67 2.58 16.84 5.90
CA LEU A 67 2.41 17.23 4.51
C LEU A 67 0.95 17.57 4.18
N GLN A 68 0.01 16.84 4.78
CA GLN A 68 -1.43 17.07 4.62
C GLN A 68 -2.16 16.67 5.89
N ASP A 69 -3.10 17.52 6.32
CA ASP A 69 -3.91 17.34 7.52
C ASP A 69 -5.36 17.78 7.26
N GLU A 70 -6.16 16.86 6.74
CA GLU A 70 -7.58 17.04 6.44
C GLU A 70 -8.41 16.06 7.28
N PRO A 71 -9.74 16.24 7.42
CA PRO A 71 -10.56 15.36 8.28
C PRO A 71 -10.32 13.87 8.08
N ASP A 72 -10.29 13.41 6.84
CA ASP A 72 -10.11 11.99 6.47
C ASP A 72 -8.79 11.72 5.72
N THR A 73 -7.83 12.65 5.80
CA THR A 73 -6.51 12.47 5.19
C THR A 73 -5.41 12.98 6.12
N PHE A 74 -4.48 12.11 6.44
CA PHE A 74 -3.30 12.47 7.21
C PHE A 74 -2.06 11.94 6.51
N THR A 75 -1.21 12.83 6.03
CA THR A 75 0.03 12.48 5.33
C THR A 75 1.21 13.15 6.01
N VAL A 76 2.23 12.36 6.31
CA VAL A 76 3.46 12.83 6.93
C VAL A 76 4.69 12.35 6.16
N ALA A 77 5.80 13.06 6.30
CA ALA A 77 7.12 12.67 5.85
C ALA A 77 7.98 12.32 7.07
N VAL A 78 8.32 11.04 7.21
CA VAL A 78 9.08 10.48 8.32
C VAL A 78 10.55 10.43 7.96
N VAL A 79 11.40 11.15 8.69
CA VAL A 79 12.85 10.98 8.62
C VAL A 79 13.21 9.74 9.42
N VAL A 80 13.98 8.85 8.82
CA VAL A 80 14.47 7.65 9.50
C VAL A 80 15.97 7.86 9.77
N ASP A 81 16.30 8.08 11.02
CA ASP A 81 17.69 8.23 11.44
C ASP A 81 18.51 7.02 10.96
N ASP A 82 19.79 7.13 10.80
CA ASP A 82 20.70 6.09 10.29
C ASP A 82 20.50 5.69 8.79
N TYR A 83 19.45 6.19 8.11
CA TYR A 83 19.22 5.91 6.69
C TYR A 83 19.21 7.21 5.87
N PRO A 84 20.37 7.64 5.33
CA PRO A 84 20.43 8.84 4.50
C PRO A 84 19.59 8.65 3.23
N GLY A 85 18.68 9.61 2.99
CA GLY A 85 17.77 9.57 1.85
C GLY A 85 16.56 10.48 2.04
N PRO A 86 15.63 10.50 1.09
CA PRO A 86 14.41 11.27 1.25
C PRO A 86 13.55 10.67 2.38
N PRO A 87 12.81 11.52 3.11
CA PRO A 87 11.86 11.05 4.11
C PRO A 87 10.84 10.07 3.52
N VAL A 88 10.41 9.11 4.32
CA VAL A 88 9.39 8.14 3.93
C VAL A 88 8.02 8.77 4.11
N LYS A 89 7.23 8.83 3.03
CA LYS A 89 5.86 9.31 3.10
C LYS A 89 4.95 8.21 3.63
N VAL A 90 4.18 8.55 4.67
CA VAL A 90 3.12 7.72 5.23
C VAL A 90 1.82 8.49 5.13
N SER A 91 0.86 7.93 4.39
CA SER A 91 -0.47 8.49 4.18
C SER A 91 -1.52 7.58 4.79
N VAL A 92 -2.51 8.17 5.45
CA VAL A 92 -3.69 7.46 5.96
C VAL A 92 -4.93 8.16 5.44
N PHE A 93 -5.79 7.40 4.75
CA PHE A 93 -7.03 7.87 4.14
C PHE A 93 -8.22 7.17 4.78
N GLY A 94 -9.08 7.95 5.42
CA GLY A 94 -10.34 7.50 6.00
C GLY A 94 -11.53 7.67 5.06
N SER A 95 -12.70 7.27 5.54
CA SER A 95 -13.99 7.40 4.83
C SER A 95 -13.97 6.80 3.42
N ILE A 96 -13.21 5.72 3.22
CA ILE A 96 -13.14 5.02 1.93
C ILE A 96 -14.43 4.22 1.73
N THR A 97 -15.14 4.48 0.64
CA THR A 97 -16.50 3.95 0.40
C THR A 97 -16.60 2.85 -0.65
N PHE A 98 -15.52 2.51 -1.35
CA PHE A 98 -15.59 1.56 -2.45
C PHE A 98 -15.63 0.08 -2.02
N GLY A 99 -15.28 -0.24 -0.77
CA GLY A 99 -15.25 -1.63 -0.29
C GLY A 99 -14.10 -2.47 -0.86
N ARG A 100 -14.26 -3.80 -0.89
CA ARG A 100 -13.30 -4.75 -1.46
C ARG A 100 -13.98 -5.88 -2.21
N VAL A 101 -13.31 -6.44 -3.20
CA VAL A 101 -13.76 -7.62 -3.98
C VAL A 101 -12.96 -8.88 -3.68
N GLY A 102 -11.72 -8.74 -3.19
CA GLY A 102 -10.87 -9.84 -2.75
C GLY A 102 -10.72 -9.90 -1.22
N GLU A 103 -10.03 -10.93 -0.72
CA GLU A 103 -9.68 -11.01 0.69
C GLU A 103 -8.33 -10.31 0.92
N PRO A 104 -8.24 -9.43 1.93
CA PRO A 104 -6.97 -8.82 2.30
C PRO A 104 -6.02 -9.89 2.87
N GLU A 105 -4.73 -9.69 2.71
CA GLU A 105 -3.68 -10.61 3.11
C GLU A 105 -2.78 -9.98 4.17
N VAL A 106 -2.31 -10.81 5.09
CA VAL A 106 -1.29 -10.40 6.07
C VAL A 106 0.08 -10.63 5.44
N THR A 107 0.98 -9.66 5.57
CA THR A 107 2.37 -9.81 5.10
C THR A 107 3.08 -10.98 5.81
N ASP A 108 4.09 -11.58 5.18
CA ASP A 108 4.81 -12.77 5.70
C ASP A 108 5.41 -12.52 7.11
N ASP A 109 5.78 -11.27 7.40
CA ASP A 109 6.29 -10.86 8.73
C ASP A 109 5.17 -10.62 9.75
N GLY A 110 3.90 -10.74 9.35
CA GLY A 110 2.75 -10.55 10.22
C GLY A 110 2.45 -9.09 10.62
N LEU A 111 3.18 -8.11 10.07
CA LEU A 111 3.10 -6.73 10.53
C LEU A 111 1.97 -5.92 9.88
N LEU A 112 1.71 -6.12 8.60
CA LEU A 112 0.76 -5.32 7.84
C LEU A 112 -0.35 -6.17 7.24
N VAL A 113 -1.50 -5.55 7.03
CA VAL A 113 -2.59 -6.08 6.20
C VAL A 113 -2.55 -5.34 4.87
N THR A 114 -2.47 -6.06 3.76
CA THR A 114 -2.47 -5.54 2.40
C THR A 114 -3.79 -5.85 1.70
N ALA A 115 -4.21 -5.00 0.79
CA ALA A 115 -5.33 -5.30 -0.10
C ALA A 115 -4.99 -6.49 -1.00
N SER A 116 -6.01 -7.22 -1.45
CA SER A 116 -5.83 -8.32 -2.40
C SER A 116 -5.25 -7.84 -3.72
N LEU A 117 -4.56 -8.72 -4.45
CA LEU A 117 -4.04 -8.40 -5.78
C LEU A 117 -5.13 -7.91 -6.74
N LEU A 118 -6.35 -8.43 -6.59
CA LEU A 118 -7.49 -8.03 -7.41
C LEU A 118 -7.96 -6.61 -7.08
N ASP A 119 -8.06 -6.26 -5.80
CA ASP A 119 -8.38 -4.90 -5.35
C ASP A 119 -7.29 -3.92 -5.78
N LEU A 120 -6.02 -4.30 -5.66
CA LEU A 120 -4.88 -3.50 -6.09
C LEU A 120 -4.91 -3.25 -7.60
N LEU A 121 -5.20 -4.26 -8.43
CA LEU A 121 -5.36 -4.06 -9.87
C LEU A 121 -6.54 -3.14 -10.19
N GLY A 122 -7.69 -3.36 -9.56
CA GLY A 122 -8.88 -2.53 -9.74
C GLY A 122 -8.64 -1.06 -9.39
N THR A 123 -7.96 -0.80 -8.25
CA THR A 123 -7.62 0.56 -7.83
C THR A 123 -6.58 1.21 -8.74
N LYS A 124 -5.58 0.47 -9.23
CA LYS A 124 -4.58 0.98 -10.18
C LYS A 124 -5.18 1.32 -11.54
N LEU A 125 -6.10 0.51 -12.03
CA LEU A 125 -6.85 0.81 -13.27
C LEU A 125 -7.66 2.10 -13.15
N LYS A 126 -8.21 2.39 -11.96
CA LYS A 126 -8.91 3.65 -11.72
C LYS A 126 -7.95 4.84 -11.63
N VAL A 127 -6.85 4.69 -10.91
CA VAL A 127 -5.87 5.77 -10.68
C VAL A 127 -5.20 6.21 -11.98
N MET A 128 -4.84 5.28 -12.88
CA MET A 128 -4.20 5.63 -14.16
C MET A 128 -5.08 6.48 -15.08
N LEU A 129 -6.42 6.45 -14.89
CA LEU A 129 -7.34 7.34 -15.62
C LEU A 129 -7.35 8.77 -15.07
N GLN A 130 -6.81 8.99 -13.87
CA GLN A 130 -6.76 10.29 -13.22
C GLN A 130 -5.42 11.00 -13.39
N ARG A 131 -4.35 10.20 -13.60
CA ARG A 131 -2.98 10.69 -13.75
C ARG A 131 -2.16 9.77 -14.65
N ALA A 132 -1.32 10.35 -15.49
CA ALA A 132 -0.45 9.58 -16.39
C ALA A 132 0.94 9.43 -15.75
N GLU A 133 1.11 8.42 -14.88
CA GLU A 133 2.38 8.12 -14.21
C GLU A 133 2.88 6.73 -14.60
N ALA A 134 4.13 6.63 -15.08
CA ALA A 134 4.74 5.38 -15.52
C ALA A 134 4.70 4.27 -14.44
N LYS A 135 4.83 4.65 -13.17
CA LYS A 135 4.78 3.69 -12.06
C LYS A 135 3.43 2.96 -11.94
N ASP A 136 2.31 3.61 -12.32
CA ASP A 136 0.99 2.97 -12.27
C ASP A 136 0.86 1.90 -13.37
N TYR A 137 1.43 2.16 -14.55
CA TYR A 137 1.50 1.18 -15.65
C TYR A 137 2.46 0.03 -15.32
N GLN A 138 3.61 0.30 -14.66
CA GLN A 138 4.53 -0.73 -14.16
C GLN A 138 3.86 -1.63 -13.14
N ASP A 139 3.10 -1.07 -12.21
CA ASP A 139 2.36 -1.80 -11.19
C ASP A 139 1.31 -2.72 -11.84
N ILE A 140 0.53 -2.22 -12.81
CA ILE A 140 -0.43 -3.01 -13.57
C ILE A 140 0.29 -4.14 -14.33
N ALA A 141 1.35 -3.82 -15.07
CA ALA A 141 2.12 -4.82 -15.81
C ALA A 141 2.67 -5.92 -14.91
N ALA A 142 3.11 -5.58 -13.70
CA ALA A 142 3.61 -6.53 -12.72
C ALA A 142 2.51 -7.46 -12.20
N LEU A 143 1.33 -6.93 -11.90
CA LEU A 143 0.17 -7.72 -11.48
C LEU A 143 -0.28 -8.70 -12.59
N LEU A 144 -0.28 -8.25 -13.85
CA LEU A 144 -0.58 -9.11 -15.01
C LEU A 144 0.46 -10.24 -15.16
N ARG A 145 1.77 -9.94 -14.99
CA ARG A 145 2.83 -10.98 -15.00
C ARG A 145 2.68 -11.97 -13.85
N HIS A 146 2.17 -11.50 -12.73
CA HIS A 146 1.92 -12.35 -11.56
C HIS A 146 0.68 -13.24 -11.73
N GLY A 147 -0.04 -13.11 -12.85
CA GLY A 147 -1.17 -13.97 -13.21
C GLY A 147 -2.54 -13.39 -12.90
N VAL A 148 -2.65 -12.14 -12.41
CA VAL A 148 -3.95 -11.48 -12.28
C VAL A 148 -4.45 -11.13 -13.68
N ARG A 149 -5.68 -11.54 -14.03
CA ARG A 149 -6.24 -11.28 -15.36
C ARG A 149 -6.73 -9.85 -15.49
N LEU A 150 -6.49 -9.23 -16.65
CA LEU A 150 -6.94 -7.86 -16.90
C LEU A 150 -8.47 -7.73 -16.82
N GLU A 151 -9.19 -8.71 -17.36
CA GLU A 151 -10.66 -8.70 -17.35
C GLU A 151 -11.22 -8.72 -15.93
N ASP A 152 -10.60 -9.50 -15.02
CA ASP A 152 -11.00 -9.58 -13.62
C ASP A 152 -10.73 -8.24 -12.92
N GLY A 153 -9.58 -7.61 -13.21
CA GLY A 153 -9.25 -6.26 -12.71
C GLY A 153 -10.21 -5.18 -13.20
N LEU A 154 -10.61 -5.23 -14.48
CA LEU A 154 -11.61 -4.32 -15.04
C LEU A 154 -13.00 -4.54 -14.40
N GLY A 155 -13.37 -5.79 -14.15
CA GLY A 155 -14.57 -6.15 -13.41
C GLY A 155 -14.53 -5.64 -11.97
N ALA A 156 -13.40 -5.82 -11.28
CA ALA A 156 -13.17 -5.32 -9.94
C ALA A 156 -13.27 -3.79 -9.88
N ALA A 157 -12.59 -3.07 -10.76
CA ALA A 157 -12.67 -1.61 -10.82
C ALA A 157 -14.12 -1.12 -11.05
N ARG A 158 -14.86 -1.81 -11.94
CA ARG A 158 -16.28 -1.50 -12.17
C ARG A 158 -17.14 -1.75 -10.94
N ALA A 159 -16.88 -2.84 -10.19
CA ALA A 159 -17.59 -3.15 -8.96
C ALA A 159 -17.31 -2.10 -7.86
N LEU A 160 -16.02 -1.72 -7.69
CA LEU A 160 -15.59 -0.78 -6.65
C LEU A 160 -16.04 0.67 -6.92
N TYR A 161 -16.00 1.11 -8.18
CA TYR A 161 -16.22 2.52 -8.53
C TYR A 161 -17.50 2.79 -9.30
N GLY A 162 -18.27 1.75 -9.67
CA GLY A 162 -19.55 1.87 -10.35
C GLY A 162 -19.45 2.72 -11.62
N LYS A 163 -20.36 3.69 -11.74
CA LYS A 163 -20.42 4.59 -12.92
C LYS A 163 -19.18 5.49 -13.09
N ALA A 164 -18.37 5.67 -12.05
CA ALA A 164 -17.15 6.47 -12.11
C ALA A 164 -15.98 5.74 -12.79
N PHE A 165 -16.19 4.49 -13.25
CA PHE A 165 -15.18 3.71 -13.97
C PHE A 165 -15.80 3.06 -15.21
N GLN A 166 -15.16 3.28 -16.36
CA GLN A 166 -15.56 2.68 -17.64
C GLN A 166 -14.44 1.77 -18.16
N PRO A 167 -14.66 0.45 -18.28
CA PRO A 167 -13.63 -0.49 -18.75
C PRO A 167 -13.01 -0.11 -20.08
N GLN A 168 -13.82 0.41 -21.03
CA GLN A 168 -13.33 0.81 -22.36
C GLN A 168 -12.34 1.97 -22.30
N GLU A 169 -12.53 2.92 -21.38
CA GLU A 169 -11.58 4.03 -21.17
C GLU A 169 -10.26 3.49 -20.61
N ALA A 170 -10.31 2.55 -19.66
CA ALA A 170 -9.13 1.92 -19.11
C ALA A 170 -8.35 1.12 -20.17
N LEU A 171 -9.03 0.37 -21.04
CA LEU A 171 -8.39 -0.36 -22.14
C LEU A 171 -7.69 0.59 -23.13
N ARG A 172 -8.30 1.73 -23.45
CA ARG A 172 -7.67 2.75 -24.31
C ARG A 172 -6.45 3.38 -23.61
N ALA A 173 -6.58 3.75 -22.33
CA ALA A 173 -5.50 4.35 -21.58
C ALA A 173 -4.29 3.40 -21.44
N LEU A 174 -4.52 2.09 -21.24
CA LEU A 174 -3.46 1.08 -21.14
C LEU A 174 -2.59 0.95 -22.39
N THR A 175 -3.06 1.43 -23.54
CA THR A 175 -2.30 1.41 -24.81
C THR A 175 -1.87 2.80 -25.27
N TYR A 176 -2.19 3.83 -24.49
CA TYR A 176 -1.78 5.22 -24.77
C TYR A 176 -0.60 5.59 -23.88
N PHE A 177 0.60 5.60 -24.47
CA PHE A 177 1.86 5.79 -23.73
C PHE A 177 2.40 7.23 -23.84
N GLU A 178 1.52 8.21 -24.02
CA GLU A 178 1.85 9.62 -24.07
C GLU A 178 1.31 10.36 -22.85
N GLY A 179 1.94 11.48 -22.52
CA GLY A 179 1.57 12.30 -21.36
C GLY A 179 2.30 11.91 -20.08
N GLY A 180 2.42 12.87 -19.17
CA GLY A 180 3.13 12.69 -17.91
C GLY A 180 4.56 12.15 -18.10
N ASP A 181 4.91 11.14 -17.30
CA ASP A 181 6.17 10.41 -17.44
C ASP A 181 6.01 9.01 -18.05
N VAL A 182 4.82 8.67 -18.58
CA VAL A 182 4.52 7.36 -19.20
C VAL A 182 5.44 7.05 -20.38
N ALA A 183 5.96 8.09 -21.05
CA ALA A 183 6.99 7.93 -22.09
C ALA A 183 8.24 7.18 -21.60
N ARG A 184 8.50 7.16 -20.28
CA ARG A 184 9.62 6.43 -19.65
C ARG A 184 9.32 4.94 -19.42
N LEU A 185 8.08 4.49 -19.65
CA LEU A 185 7.70 3.09 -19.50
C LEU A 185 8.54 2.22 -20.44
N GLY A 186 9.14 1.16 -19.88
CA GLY A 186 9.96 0.22 -20.64
C GLY A 186 9.19 -0.51 -21.75
N GLN A 187 9.86 -0.82 -22.86
CA GLN A 187 9.22 -1.47 -24.02
C GLN A 187 8.55 -2.81 -23.65
N ALA A 188 9.17 -3.61 -22.78
CA ALA A 188 8.60 -4.88 -22.33
C ALA A 188 7.25 -4.74 -21.60
N ASP A 189 7.06 -3.63 -20.84
CA ASP A 189 5.78 -3.33 -20.19
C ASP A 189 4.74 -2.87 -21.23
N ARG A 190 5.14 -1.98 -22.15
CA ARG A 190 4.26 -1.52 -23.24
C ARG A 190 3.75 -2.68 -24.08
N ASP A 191 4.66 -3.58 -24.47
CA ASP A 191 4.31 -4.77 -25.28
C ASP A 191 3.38 -5.71 -24.52
N LEU A 192 3.62 -5.91 -23.21
CA LEU A 192 2.74 -6.73 -22.39
C LEU A 192 1.34 -6.12 -22.33
N LEU A 193 1.24 -4.84 -21.97
CA LEU A 193 -0.04 -4.14 -21.85
C LEU A 193 -0.80 -4.16 -23.17
N ALA A 194 -0.13 -3.83 -24.29
CA ALA A 194 -0.75 -3.84 -25.61
C ALA A 194 -1.26 -5.25 -26.00
N ARG A 195 -0.46 -6.30 -25.79
CA ARG A 195 -0.89 -7.68 -26.07
C ARG A 195 -2.05 -8.11 -25.19
N THR A 196 -1.99 -7.79 -23.88
CA THR A 196 -3.07 -8.16 -22.95
C THR A 196 -4.37 -7.45 -23.30
N VAL A 197 -4.31 -6.16 -23.67
CA VAL A 197 -5.50 -5.42 -24.13
C VAL A 197 -6.04 -6.01 -25.43
N ALA A 198 -5.18 -6.35 -26.40
CA ALA A 198 -5.59 -6.94 -27.68
C ALA A 198 -6.27 -8.31 -27.52
N SER A 199 -5.90 -9.08 -26.47
CA SER A 199 -6.49 -10.38 -26.15
C SER A 199 -7.61 -10.33 -25.11
N ALA A 200 -7.92 -9.15 -24.57
CA ALA A 200 -8.92 -9.00 -23.52
C ALA A 200 -10.29 -9.46 -23.99
N GLY A 201 -10.88 -10.36 -23.23
CA GLY A 201 -12.20 -10.91 -23.48
C GLY A 201 -13.32 -10.09 -22.81
N MET A 202 -14.41 -10.80 -22.51
CA MET A 202 -15.54 -10.20 -21.81
C MET A 202 -15.15 -9.85 -20.36
N VAL A 203 -15.47 -8.64 -19.93
CA VAL A 203 -15.28 -8.18 -18.56
C VAL A 203 -16.32 -8.86 -17.66
N PRO A 204 -15.91 -9.69 -16.69
CA PRO A 204 -16.84 -10.40 -15.83
C PRO A 204 -17.58 -9.45 -14.88
N GLU A 205 -18.74 -9.88 -14.43
CA GLU A 205 -19.40 -9.25 -13.30
C GLU A 205 -18.68 -9.66 -12.01
N VAL A 206 -18.18 -8.68 -11.28
CA VAL A 206 -17.53 -8.86 -9.98
C VAL A 206 -18.38 -8.22 -8.91
N VAL A 207 -18.51 -8.88 -7.77
CA VAL A 207 -19.35 -8.41 -6.65
C VAL A 207 -18.45 -7.89 -5.54
N VAL A 208 -18.82 -6.74 -4.97
CA VAL A 208 -18.20 -6.25 -3.72
C VAL A 208 -18.53 -7.22 -2.59
N ARG A 209 -17.50 -7.81 -1.99
CA ARG A 209 -17.63 -8.81 -0.92
C ARG A 209 -17.86 -8.18 0.45
N SER A 210 -17.28 -7.01 0.65
CA SER A 210 -17.36 -6.31 1.95
C SER A 210 -17.22 -4.81 1.76
N GLY A 211 -17.94 -4.05 2.58
CA GLY A 211 -17.72 -2.60 2.74
C GLY A 211 -16.48 -2.29 3.60
N THR A 212 -16.00 -3.25 4.42
CA THR A 212 -14.77 -3.10 5.20
C THR A 212 -13.56 -3.51 4.37
N LEU A 213 -12.46 -2.76 4.48
CA LEU A 213 -11.23 -3.01 3.70
C LEU A 213 -10.34 -4.07 4.35
N GLY A 214 -10.26 -4.08 5.67
CA GLY A 214 -9.45 -5.02 6.44
C GLY A 214 -10.08 -6.41 6.58
N ALA A 215 -9.28 -7.37 7.05
CA ALA A 215 -9.76 -8.72 7.37
C ALA A 215 -10.73 -8.68 8.56
N PRO A 216 -11.85 -9.44 8.52
CA PRO A 216 -12.71 -9.58 9.68
C PRO A 216 -11.91 -10.19 10.84
N GLY A 217 -11.81 -9.48 11.97
CA GLY A 217 -11.17 -10.00 13.18
C GLY A 217 -9.65 -9.94 13.23
N ALA A 218 -8.99 -9.24 12.30
CA ALA A 218 -7.54 -8.99 12.35
C ALA A 218 -7.15 -7.95 13.43
N ALA A 219 -7.69 -8.11 14.65
CA ALA A 219 -7.02 -7.59 15.82
C ALA A 219 -5.85 -8.56 16.10
N LEU A 220 -4.72 -8.38 15.42
CA LEU A 220 -3.49 -9.02 15.84
C LEU A 220 -3.29 -8.64 17.32
N PRO A 221 -3.05 -9.62 18.22
CA PRO A 221 -2.72 -9.28 19.60
C PRO A 221 -1.49 -8.37 19.54
N LEU A 222 -1.63 -7.16 20.06
CA LEU A 222 -0.48 -6.30 20.31
C LEU A 222 0.47 -7.12 21.16
N ALA A 223 1.59 -7.56 20.58
CA ALA A 223 2.66 -8.11 21.38
C ALA A 223 2.99 -7.07 22.46
N PRO A 224 3.04 -7.43 23.74
CA PRO A 224 3.39 -6.46 24.78
C PRO A 224 4.77 -5.90 24.42
N PHE A 225 4.84 -4.60 24.21
CA PHE A 225 6.10 -3.88 24.12
C PHE A 225 6.79 -4.09 25.46
N ASP A 226 7.81 -4.96 25.46
CA ASP A 226 8.70 -5.08 26.60
C ASP A 226 9.56 -3.81 26.66
N SER A 227 9.04 -2.81 27.37
CA SER A 227 9.72 -1.55 27.65
C SER A 227 10.66 -1.69 28.86
N GLY A 228 11.32 -2.83 28.99
CA GLY A 228 12.40 -3.00 29.96
C GLY A 228 13.59 -2.12 29.57
N PRO A 229 14.03 -1.16 30.44
CA PRO A 229 15.28 -0.47 30.17
C PRO A 229 16.43 -1.48 30.16
N PRO A 230 17.48 -1.29 29.32
CA PRO A 230 18.64 -2.15 29.34
C PRO A 230 19.25 -2.14 30.75
N THR A 231 19.37 -3.30 31.33
CA THR A 231 20.04 -3.50 32.64
C THR A 231 21.46 -2.97 32.50
N PRO A 232 21.91 -2.01 33.35
CA PRO A 232 23.30 -1.58 33.32
C PRO A 232 24.18 -2.76 33.74
N GLY A 233 25.12 -3.10 32.86
CA GLY A 233 26.10 -4.16 33.08
C GLY A 233 26.85 -3.93 34.40
N GLY A 234 26.99 -5.01 35.17
CA GLY A 234 27.69 -5.01 36.44
C GLY A 234 29.14 -4.55 36.30
N ASP A 235 29.53 -3.69 37.19
CA ASP A 235 30.92 -3.24 37.36
C ASP A 235 31.89 -4.42 37.56
N PRO A 236 33.05 -4.41 36.93
CA PRO A 236 34.09 -5.38 37.23
C PRO A 236 34.72 -5.05 38.57
N HIS A 237 34.71 -6.01 39.48
CA HIS A 237 35.46 -5.96 40.75
C HIS A 237 36.94 -5.67 40.49
N PRO A 238 37.57 -4.76 41.28
CA PRO A 238 39.01 -4.59 41.25
C PRO A 238 39.72 -5.78 41.91
N PRO A 239 40.92 -6.16 41.46
CA PRO A 239 41.67 -7.26 42.09
C PRO A 239 42.21 -6.85 43.47
N GLU A 240 42.16 -7.81 44.42
CA GLU A 240 42.75 -7.68 45.75
C GLU A 240 44.28 -7.62 45.67
N PRO A 241 44.95 -6.87 46.57
CA PRO A 241 46.42 -6.83 46.64
C PRO A 241 46.96 -8.04 47.39
N ILE A 242 48.09 -8.56 46.86
CA ILE A 242 48.97 -9.54 47.51
C ILE A 242 49.84 -8.83 48.56
#